data_8f1844bc348f87c75104f601091925c7
#
_entry.id   8f1844bc348f87c75104f601091925c7
#
_cell.length_a   1.000
_cell.length_b   1.000
_cell.length_c   1.000
_cell.angle_alpha   90.00
_cell.angle_beta   90.00
_cell.angle_gamma   90.00
#
_symmetry.space_group_name_H-M   'P 1'
#
loop_
_entity.id
_entity.type
_entity.pdbx_description
1 polymer ?
#
loop_
_entity_poly.entity_id
_entity_poly.type
_entity_poly.pdbx_seq_one_letter_code
_entity_poly.pdbx_strand_id
1 'polypeptide(L)'
;MIVSLLTLSLKYGIFYIVFHSTGKSVIKIYEFVRKQKIPKKILYTNVKIIYPILGLFAFGNLLVVFNFFYPLENIYIYLLLLVFNIPAILDLNIKLKIDLISLIKYLAIPTILVISTFDTSFNYDAGYYHIYHQAWLRESNLILGFVNIFWPLGMSSIYEYLSAILWFDTSFVLLHFLNLIFIHFFYNFIFENIVDNVHSDLKVASIFLLIYSFLDNFGIGGGRNGFIYIQGVGKQDIAVGILFFFISIFLIKAIKD
;
A
#
# COMPACT_ATOMS: atom_id res chain seq x y z
N MET A 1 -12.79 -21.29 -8.59
CA MET A 1 -11.94 -20.79 -7.48
C MET A 1 -10.48 -20.62 -7.88
N ILE A 2 -9.74 -21.63 -8.34
CA ILE A 2 -8.31 -21.49 -8.72
C ILE A 2 -8.09 -20.43 -9.81
N VAL A 3 -8.87 -20.46 -10.90
CA VAL A 3 -8.77 -19.46 -11.98
C VAL A 3 -9.03 -18.04 -11.45
N SER A 4 -10.00 -17.87 -10.56
CA SER A 4 -10.29 -16.58 -9.94
C SER A 4 -9.13 -16.10 -9.07
N LEU A 5 -8.49 -16.98 -8.30
CA LEU A 5 -7.33 -16.65 -7.47
C LEU A 5 -6.15 -16.22 -8.34
N LEU A 6 -5.85 -16.95 -9.41
CA LEU A 6 -4.77 -16.58 -10.35
C LEU A 6 -5.02 -15.21 -10.99
N THR A 7 -6.27 -14.96 -11.42
CA THR A 7 -6.65 -13.67 -12.01
C THR A 7 -6.49 -12.53 -11.00
N LEU A 8 -6.94 -12.71 -9.76
CA LEU A 8 -6.81 -11.70 -8.70
C LEU A 8 -5.35 -11.49 -8.31
N SER A 9 -4.55 -12.56 -8.22
CA SER A 9 -3.11 -12.46 -7.95
C SER A 9 -2.38 -11.71 -9.06
N LEU A 10 -2.74 -11.93 -10.33
CA LEU A 10 -2.18 -11.18 -11.45
C LEU A 10 -2.58 -9.69 -11.39
N LYS A 11 -3.86 -9.39 -11.13
CA LYS A 11 -4.33 -8.01 -10.96
C LYS A 11 -3.59 -7.31 -9.81
N TYR A 12 -3.42 -8.00 -8.67
CA TYR A 12 -2.65 -7.46 -7.55
C TYR A 12 -1.18 -7.26 -7.92
N GLY A 13 -0.57 -8.21 -8.64
CA GLY A 13 0.80 -8.09 -9.13
C GLY A 13 0.99 -6.84 -10.01
N ILE A 14 0.09 -6.59 -10.95
CA ILE A 14 0.10 -5.38 -11.80
C ILE A 14 -0.05 -4.13 -10.92
N PHE A 15 -1.01 -4.11 -10.01
CA PHE A 15 -1.24 -3.01 -9.08
C PHE A 15 0.02 -2.70 -8.24
N TYR A 16 0.63 -3.73 -7.68
CA TYR A 16 1.88 -3.62 -6.92
C TYR A 16 3.03 -3.06 -7.77
N ILE A 17 3.22 -3.58 -8.99
CA ILE A 17 4.28 -3.14 -9.90
C ILE A 17 4.12 -1.66 -10.28
N VAL A 18 2.89 -1.20 -10.53
CA VAL A 18 2.61 0.21 -10.84
C VAL A 18 3.09 1.11 -9.71
N PHE A 19 2.67 0.86 -8.47
CA PHE A 19 3.05 1.70 -7.34
C PHE A 19 4.52 1.51 -6.91
N HIS A 20 5.08 0.33 -7.09
CA HIS A 20 6.52 0.09 -6.92
C HIS A 20 7.32 0.92 -7.94
N SER A 21 6.91 0.95 -9.20
CA SER A 21 7.54 1.75 -10.26
C SER A 21 7.42 3.24 -9.97
N THR A 22 6.23 3.69 -9.54
CA THR A 22 6.00 5.08 -9.10
C THR A 22 6.96 5.49 -7.98
N GLY A 23 7.11 4.66 -6.95
CA GLY A 23 8.04 4.94 -5.85
C GLY A 23 9.51 4.91 -6.27
N LYS A 24 9.88 4.01 -7.18
CA LYS A 24 11.21 4.01 -7.80
C LYS A 24 11.46 5.33 -8.55
N SER A 25 10.46 5.85 -9.27
CA SER A 25 10.54 7.13 -9.96
C SER A 25 10.76 8.29 -8.98
N VAL A 26 10.04 8.30 -7.85
CA VAL A 26 10.25 9.29 -6.77
C VAL A 26 11.71 9.31 -6.31
N ILE A 27 12.26 8.13 -6.03
CA ILE A 27 13.66 8.00 -5.60
C ILE A 27 14.61 8.51 -6.69
N LYS A 28 14.37 8.18 -7.95
CA LYS A 28 15.20 8.65 -9.06
C LYS A 28 15.15 10.16 -9.23
N ILE A 29 13.97 10.76 -9.13
CA ILE A 29 13.80 12.22 -9.17
C ILE A 29 14.54 12.85 -7.99
N TYR A 30 14.40 12.30 -6.78
CA TYR A 30 15.12 12.78 -5.60
C TYR A 30 16.64 12.73 -5.79
N GLU A 31 17.18 11.57 -6.23
CA GLU A 31 18.62 11.39 -6.48
C GLU A 31 19.15 12.37 -7.54
N PHE A 32 18.35 12.62 -8.59
CA PHE A 32 18.68 13.58 -9.63
C PHE A 32 18.75 15.03 -9.10
N VAL A 33 17.72 15.44 -8.35
CA VAL A 33 17.63 16.80 -7.79
C VAL A 33 18.71 17.05 -6.73
N ARG A 34 18.90 16.09 -5.81
CA ARG A 34 19.85 16.24 -4.69
C ARG A 34 21.27 15.87 -5.06
N LYS A 35 21.51 15.26 -6.22
CA LYS A 35 22.82 14.72 -6.65
C LYS A 35 23.43 13.74 -5.64
N GLN A 36 22.59 13.08 -4.87
CA GLN A 36 22.97 12.13 -3.82
C GLN A 36 22.21 10.82 -4.04
N LYS A 37 22.93 9.69 -3.93
CA LYS A 37 22.29 8.37 -3.98
C LYS A 37 21.73 7.99 -2.63
N ILE A 38 20.53 7.42 -2.64
CA ILE A 38 19.93 6.86 -1.44
C ILE A 38 20.63 5.54 -1.09
N PRO A 39 20.91 5.27 0.20
CA PRO A 39 21.47 3.99 0.64
C PRO A 39 20.60 2.80 0.18
N LYS A 40 21.25 1.70 -0.17
CA LYS A 40 20.52 0.47 -0.60
C LYS A 40 19.68 -0.14 0.52
N LYS A 41 20.05 0.06 1.78
CA LYS A 41 19.32 -0.36 2.98
C LYS A 41 18.89 0.87 3.77
N ILE A 42 17.61 0.91 4.13
CA ILE A 42 17.00 1.90 5.02
C ILE A 42 16.26 1.10 6.09
N LEU A 43 16.39 1.49 7.36
CA LEU A 43 15.72 0.82 8.48
C LEU A 43 16.00 -0.70 8.52
N TYR A 44 17.25 -1.10 8.30
CA TYR A 44 17.67 -2.50 8.25
C TYR A 44 17.06 -3.33 7.10
N THR A 45 16.33 -2.73 6.19
CA THR A 45 15.67 -3.40 5.07
C THR A 45 16.10 -2.83 3.72
N ASN A 46 15.88 -3.60 2.66
CA ASN A 46 16.14 -3.15 1.30
C ASN A 46 15.18 -2.00 0.94
N VAL A 47 15.74 -0.86 0.49
CA VAL A 47 14.94 0.31 0.09
C VAL A 47 13.84 0.00 -0.92
N LYS A 48 13.99 -1.04 -1.74
CA LYS A 48 13.00 -1.45 -2.74
C LYS A 48 11.66 -1.88 -2.13
N ILE A 49 11.66 -2.36 -0.89
CA ILE A 49 10.43 -2.75 -0.18
C ILE A 49 9.57 -1.52 0.11
N ILE A 50 10.19 -0.36 0.28
CA ILE A 50 9.50 0.91 0.60
C ILE A 50 8.90 1.55 -0.66
N TYR A 51 9.36 1.18 -1.88
CA TYR A 51 8.91 1.83 -3.11
C TYR A 51 7.39 1.88 -3.29
N PRO A 52 6.61 0.80 -3.09
CA PRO A 52 5.16 0.88 -3.25
C PRO A 52 4.51 1.93 -2.35
N ILE A 53 4.97 2.02 -1.09
CA ILE A 53 4.46 2.99 -0.11
C ILE A 53 4.83 4.43 -0.51
N LEU A 54 6.07 4.66 -0.95
CA LEU A 54 6.48 5.95 -1.48
C LEU A 54 5.69 6.33 -2.73
N GLY A 55 5.41 5.36 -3.59
CA GLY A 55 4.60 5.56 -4.80
C GLY A 55 3.17 5.97 -4.47
N LEU A 56 2.53 5.28 -3.54
CA LEU A 56 1.20 5.63 -3.05
C LEU A 56 1.19 7.04 -2.43
N PHE A 57 2.14 7.32 -1.53
CA PHE A 57 2.23 8.61 -0.88
C PHE A 57 2.43 9.77 -1.86
N ALA A 58 3.38 9.64 -2.78
CA ALA A 58 3.67 10.67 -3.76
C ALA A 58 2.48 10.89 -4.71
N PHE A 59 1.92 9.80 -5.24
CA PHE A 59 0.79 9.90 -6.16
C PHE A 59 -0.48 10.42 -5.47
N GLY A 60 -0.74 9.99 -4.24
CA GLY A 60 -1.87 10.49 -3.45
C GLY A 60 -1.78 12.01 -3.21
N ASN A 61 -0.59 12.55 -2.93
CA ASN A 61 -0.41 14.00 -2.83
C ASN A 61 -0.65 14.72 -4.18
N LEU A 62 -0.25 14.12 -5.30
CA LEU A 62 -0.57 14.67 -6.61
C LEU A 62 -2.07 14.68 -6.88
N LEU A 63 -2.80 13.64 -6.46
CA LEU A 63 -4.25 13.59 -6.57
C LEU A 63 -4.94 14.70 -5.77
N VAL A 64 -4.45 15.00 -4.56
CA VAL A 64 -4.95 16.14 -3.78
C VAL A 64 -4.81 17.42 -4.58
N VAL A 65 -3.62 17.70 -5.12
CA VAL A 65 -3.38 18.89 -5.95
C VAL A 65 -4.24 18.89 -7.21
N PHE A 66 -4.37 17.75 -7.86
CA PHE A 66 -5.18 17.61 -9.07
C PHE A 66 -6.66 17.90 -8.80
N ASN A 67 -7.19 17.43 -7.66
CA ASN A 67 -8.60 17.60 -7.31
C ASN A 67 -9.00 19.06 -7.00
N PHE A 68 -8.06 19.96 -6.77
CA PHE A 68 -8.37 21.40 -6.73
C PHE A 68 -8.92 21.92 -8.07
N PHE A 69 -8.54 21.29 -9.18
CA PHE A 69 -8.85 21.77 -10.52
C PHE A 69 -9.84 20.85 -11.27
N TYR A 70 -9.79 19.53 -11.00
CA TYR A 70 -10.54 18.53 -11.75
C TYR A 70 -11.05 17.43 -10.84
N PRO A 71 -12.25 16.87 -11.11
CA PRO A 71 -12.74 15.66 -10.43
C PRO A 71 -11.82 14.47 -10.69
N LEU A 72 -11.79 13.52 -9.74
CA LEU A 72 -10.89 12.38 -9.83
C LEU A 72 -11.38 11.26 -10.78
N GLU A 73 -12.61 11.30 -11.24
CA GLU A 73 -13.10 10.44 -12.33
C GLU A 73 -12.67 10.98 -13.70
N ASN A 74 -11.36 11.09 -13.91
CA ASN A 74 -10.83 11.68 -15.13
C ASN A 74 -9.72 10.83 -15.72
N ILE A 75 -9.76 10.60 -17.03
CA ILE A 75 -8.75 9.81 -17.76
C ILE A 75 -7.34 10.41 -17.64
N TYR A 76 -7.21 11.71 -17.46
CA TYR A 76 -5.92 12.38 -17.29
C TYR A 76 -5.16 11.92 -16.05
N ILE A 77 -5.85 11.40 -15.02
CA ILE A 77 -5.20 10.82 -13.84
C ILE A 77 -4.38 9.59 -14.19
N TYR A 78 -4.90 8.72 -15.04
CA TYR A 78 -4.18 7.53 -15.48
C TYR A 78 -3.00 7.89 -16.40
N LEU A 79 -3.17 8.92 -17.24
CA LEU A 79 -2.07 9.46 -18.03
C LEU A 79 -0.98 10.08 -17.14
N LEU A 80 -1.37 10.81 -16.09
CA LEU A 80 -0.44 11.34 -15.09
C LEU A 80 0.32 10.22 -14.38
N LEU A 81 -0.36 9.14 -13.99
CA LEU A 81 0.28 7.98 -13.39
C LEU A 81 1.29 7.32 -14.36
N LEU A 82 0.95 7.19 -15.63
CA LEU A 82 1.87 6.67 -16.66
C LEU A 82 3.11 7.56 -16.82
N VAL A 83 2.93 8.87 -16.95
CA VAL A 83 4.03 9.85 -17.06
C VAL A 83 4.93 9.78 -15.83
N PHE A 84 4.35 9.67 -14.65
CA PHE A 84 5.10 9.58 -13.38
C PHE A 84 5.94 8.31 -13.29
N ASN A 85 5.61 7.26 -14.03
CA ASN A 85 6.36 6.00 -14.08
C ASN A 85 7.53 6.02 -15.10
N ILE A 86 7.62 7.04 -16.00
CA ILE A 86 8.66 7.09 -17.03
C ILE A 86 10.09 6.95 -16.46
N PRO A 87 10.50 7.68 -15.38
CA PRO A 87 11.87 7.56 -14.85
C PRO A 87 12.25 6.15 -14.42
N ALA A 88 11.29 5.39 -13.88
CA ALA A 88 11.53 4.00 -13.50
C ALA A 88 11.61 3.06 -14.69
N ILE A 89 10.80 3.32 -15.74
CA ILE A 89 10.78 2.54 -16.98
C ILE A 89 12.10 2.72 -17.73
N LEU A 90 12.60 3.95 -17.84
CA LEU A 90 13.89 4.25 -18.49
C LEU A 90 15.08 3.61 -17.76
N ASP A 91 14.95 3.31 -16.46
CA ASP A 91 15.97 2.64 -15.64
C ASP A 91 15.71 1.13 -15.49
N LEU A 92 14.92 0.53 -16.38
CA LEU A 92 14.66 -0.91 -16.35
C LEU A 92 15.90 -1.71 -16.73
N ASN A 93 16.64 -2.14 -15.71
CA ASN A 93 17.70 -3.13 -15.83
C ASN A 93 17.16 -4.46 -15.28
N ILE A 94 16.43 -5.20 -16.11
CA ILE A 94 15.75 -6.44 -15.69
C ILE A 94 16.82 -7.54 -15.61
N LYS A 95 17.50 -7.61 -14.46
CA LYS A 95 18.23 -8.81 -14.06
C LYS A 95 17.30 -9.63 -13.18
N LEU A 96 16.52 -10.50 -13.80
CA LEU A 96 15.69 -11.48 -13.07
C LEU A 96 16.62 -12.50 -12.39
N LYS A 97 16.95 -12.23 -11.16
CA LYS A 97 17.53 -13.22 -10.25
C LYS A 97 16.38 -13.83 -9.48
N ILE A 98 15.87 -14.95 -9.99
CA ILE A 98 14.80 -15.70 -9.30
C ILE A 98 15.51 -16.55 -8.25
N ASP A 99 15.44 -16.15 -7.01
CA ASP A 99 15.82 -16.94 -5.83
C ASP A 99 14.59 -17.26 -4.97
N LEU A 100 14.73 -18.21 -4.07
CA LEU A 100 13.63 -18.64 -3.19
C LEU A 100 13.06 -17.48 -2.36
N ILE A 101 13.92 -16.55 -1.90
CA ILE A 101 13.53 -15.40 -1.11
C ILE A 101 12.63 -14.47 -1.94
N SER A 102 13.01 -14.21 -3.19
CA SER A 102 12.21 -13.41 -4.12
C SER A 102 10.87 -14.07 -4.44
N LEU A 103 10.83 -15.39 -4.61
CA LEU A 103 9.59 -16.14 -4.81
C LEU A 103 8.65 -16.01 -3.60
N ILE A 104 9.17 -16.14 -2.39
CA ILE A 104 8.34 -15.96 -1.19
C ILE A 104 7.80 -14.53 -1.12
N LYS A 105 8.64 -13.52 -1.28
CA LYS A 105 8.28 -12.11 -1.13
C LYS A 105 7.29 -11.61 -2.18
N TYR A 106 7.47 -11.99 -3.42
CA TYR A 106 6.74 -11.39 -4.55
C TYR A 106 5.72 -12.32 -5.21
N LEU A 107 5.66 -13.58 -4.79
CA LEU A 107 4.67 -14.54 -5.27
C LEU A 107 3.87 -15.17 -4.13
N ALA A 108 4.53 -15.84 -3.17
CA ALA A 108 3.81 -16.59 -2.14
C ALA A 108 3.03 -15.68 -1.19
N ILE A 109 3.69 -14.68 -0.58
CA ILE A 109 3.04 -13.74 0.34
C ILE A 109 1.85 -13.02 -0.34
N PRO A 110 2.00 -12.35 -1.50
CA PRO A 110 0.88 -11.67 -2.12
C PRO A 110 -0.25 -12.62 -2.55
N THR A 111 0.06 -13.84 -3.04
CA THR A 111 -0.97 -14.82 -3.41
C THR A 111 -1.80 -15.23 -2.20
N ILE A 112 -1.17 -15.45 -1.05
CA ILE A 112 -1.86 -15.76 0.21
C ILE A 112 -2.74 -14.56 0.63
N LEU A 113 -2.20 -13.35 0.60
CA LEU A 113 -2.95 -12.15 0.98
C LEU A 113 -4.17 -11.91 0.07
N VAL A 114 -4.04 -12.17 -1.22
CA VAL A 114 -5.13 -12.02 -2.19
C VAL A 114 -6.32 -12.95 -1.90
N ILE A 115 -6.14 -14.04 -1.15
CA ILE A 115 -7.27 -14.90 -0.73
C ILE A 115 -8.31 -14.09 0.04
N SER A 116 -7.90 -13.08 0.80
CA SER A 116 -8.81 -12.18 1.54
C SER A 116 -9.78 -11.41 0.64
N THR A 117 -9.50 -11.27 -0.67
CA THR A 117 -10.39 -10.60 -1.61
C THR A 117 -11.69 -11.34 -1.89
N PHE A 118 -11.77 -12.63 -1.52
CA PHE A 118 -13.00 -13.41 -1.67
C PHE A 118 -14.04 -13.11 -0.59
N ASP A 119 -13.63 -12.43 0.48
CA ASP A 119 -14.50 -12.04 1.60
C ASP A 119 -14.33 -10.55 1.90
N THR A 120 -14.48 -9.70 0.88
CA THR A 120 -14.41 -8.26 1.05
C THR A 120 -15.74 -7.74 1.58
N SER A 121 -15.69 -7.03 2.70
CA SER A 121 -16.84 -6.36 3.28
C SER A 121 -16.47 -4.93 3.69
N PHE A 122 -17.48 -4.06 3.70
CA PHE A 122 -17.33 -2.71 4.20
C PHE A 122 -17.68 -2.65 5.68
N ASN A 123 -16.82 -2.04 6.48
CA ASN A 123 -17.16 -1.67 7.84
C ASN A 123 -18.19 -0.54 7.87
N TYR A 124 -18.87 -0.37 9.02
CA TYR A 124 -19.86 0.68 9.23
C TYR A 124 -19.34 2.06 8.79
N ASP A 125 -18.18 2.48 9.27
CA ASP A 125 -17.60 3.79 8.94
C ASP A 125 -17.28 3.93 7.46
N ALA A 126 -16.82 2.87 6.80
CA ALA A 126 -16.56 2.89 5.36
C ALA A 126 -17.85 3.20 4.59
N GLY A 127 -18.94 2.53 4.92
CA GLY A 127 -20.26 2.78 4.33
C GLY A 127 -20.92 4.07 4.81
N TYR A 128 -20.57 4.57 6.01
CA TYR A 128 -21.20 5.74 6.61
C TYR A 128 -20.68 7.06 6.02
N TYR A 129 -19.36 7.21 5.80
CA TYR A 129 -18.81 8.46 5.28
C TYR A 129 -17.64 8.29 4.29
N HIS A 130 -16.76 7.29 4.43
CA HIS A 130 -15.57 7.19 3.57
C HIS A 130 -15.92 6.99 2.09
N ILE A 131 -16.84 6.07 1.78
CA ILE A 131 -17.28 5.81 0.40
C ILE A 131 -17.98 7.03 -0.19
N TYR A 132 -18.84 7.71 0.59
CA TYR A 132 -19.51 8.94 0.14
C TYR A 132 -18.50 10.06 -0.13
N HIS A 133 -17.48 10.22 0.73
CA HIS A 133 -16.44 11.20 0.49
C HIS A 133 -15.66 10.88 -0.80
N GLN A 134 -15.31 9.61 -1.00
CA GLN A 134 -14.65 9.18 -2.24
C GLN A 134 -15.52 9.43 -3.48
N ALA A 135 -16.85 9.22 -3.41
CA ALA A 135 -17.77 9.55 -4.49
C ALA A 135 -17.71 11.04 -4.84
N TRP A 136 -17.75 11.92 -3.85
CA TRP A 136 -17.62 13.36 -4.06
C TRP A 136 -16.28 13.75 -4.70
N LEU A 137 -15.16 13.19 -4.25
CA LEU A 137 -13.86 13.43 -4.86
C LEU A 137 -13.81 12.99 -6.33
N ARG A 138 -14.56 11.95 -6.69
CA ARG A 138 -14.65 11.46 -8.07
C ARG A 138 -15.44 12.40 -8.97
N GLU A 139 -16.57 12.89 -8.48
CA GLU A 139 -17.58 13.59 -9.30
C GLU A 139 -17.36 15.11 -9.32
N SER A 140 -16.61 15.66 -8.35
CA SER A 140 -16.42 17.09 -8.23
C SER A 140 -14.97 17.47 -7.86
N ASN A 141 -14.64 18.72 -8.12
CA ASN A 141 -13.43 19.35 -7.58
C ASN A 141 -13.53 19.42 -6.05
N LEU A 142 -12.40 19.66 -5.40
CA LEU A 142 -12.34 19.83 -3.95
C LEU A 142 -13.39 20.85 -3.47
N ILE A 143 -14.31 20.40 -2.66
CA ILE A 143 -15.36 21.24 -2.07
C ILE A 143 -14.90 21.71 -0.69
N LEU A 144 -14.65 23.00 -0.56
CA LEU A 144 -14.31 23.60 0.72
C LEU A 144 -15.56 23.68 1.62
N GLY A 145 -15.37 23.35 2.89
CA GLY A 145 -16.44 23.46 3.88
C GLY A 145 -17.37 22.24 3.98
N PHE A 146 -17.03 21.11 3.40
CA PHE A 146 -17.78 19.84 3.54
C PHE A 146 -18.07 19.47 5.00
N VAL A 147 -17.15 19.78 5.89
CA VAL A 147 -17.30 19.58 7.33
C VAL A 147 -18.55 20.25 7.90
N ASN A 148 -19.02 21.34 7.29
CA ASN A 148 -20.21 22.07 7.71
C ASN A 148 -21.52 21.35 7.32
N ILE A 149 -21.46 20.45 6.33
CA ILE A 149 -22.60 19.63 5.92
C ILE A 149 -22.66 18.37 6.80
N PHE A 150 -21.52 17.70 6.95
CA PHE A 150 -21.41 16.48 7.73
C PHE A 150 -19.98 16.37 8.26
N TRP A 151 -19.81 16.51 9.58
CA TRP A 151 -18.48 16.63 10.20
C TRP A 151 -17.49 15.49 9.84
N PRO A 152 -17.89 14.21 9.63
CA PRO A 152 -16.95 13.17 9.23
C PRO A 152 -16.29 13.40 7.87
N LEU A 153 -16.93 14.17 6.98
CA LEU A 153 -16.33 14.52 5.67
C LEU A 153 -15.13 15.48 5.79
N GLY A 154 -14.90 16.06 6.98
CA GLY A 154 -13.68 16.81 7.29
C GLY A 154 -12.47 15.92 7.60
N MET A 155 -12.66 14.61 7.80
CA MET A 155 -11.58 13.65 8.07
C MET A 155 -11.00 13.09 6.78
N SER A 156 -10.66 13.97 5.84
CA SER A 156 -10.05 13.57 4.58
C SER A 156 -8.58 13.18 4.74
N SER A 157 -8.14 12.20 3.97
CA SER A 157 -6.75 11.75 3.94
C SER A 157 -6.31 11.40 2.51
N ILE A 158 -5.00 11.38 2.28
CA ILE A 158 -4.42 10.94 1.02
C ILE A 158 -4.93 9.55 0.61
N TYR A 159 -5.21 8.69 1.60
CA TYR A 159 -5.76 7.35 1.37
C TYR A 159 -7.12 7.40 0.66
N GLU A 160 -7.98 8.35 0.97
CA GLU A 160 -9.28 8.50 0.31
C GLU A 160 -9.16 8.97 -1.14
N TYR A 161 -8.21 9.86 -1.42
CA TYR A 161 -7.90 10.27 -2.78
C TYR A 161 -7.40 9.10 -3.63
N LEU A 162 -6.52 8.26 -3.07
CA LEU A 162 -6.08 7.02 -3.71
C LEU A 162 -7.24 6.04 -3.89
N SER A 163 -8.10 5.89 -2.90
CA SER A 163 -9.27 5.04 -2.97
C SER A 163 -10.24 5.51 -4.06
N ALA A 164 -10.48 6.81 -4.16
CA ALA A 164 -11.41 7.39 -5.13
C ALA A 164 -11.06 7.03 -6.59
N ILE A 165 -9.79 6.95 -6.95
CA ILE A 165 -9.37 6.58 -8.32
C ILE A 165 -9.42 5.06 -8.58
N LEU A 166 -9.61 4.24 -7.55
CA LEU A 166 -9.58 2.78 -7.65
C LEU A 166 -10.97 2.15 -7.77
N TRP A 167 -12.00 2.96 -7.94
CA TRP A 167 -13.34 2.48 -8.22
C TRP A 167 -13.43 2.05 -9.68
N PHE A 168 -13.41 0.75 -9.91
CA PHE A 168 -13.67 0.15 -11.22
C PHE A 168 -14.91 -0.72 -11.11
N ASP A 169 -15.95 -0.35 -11.81
CA ASP A 169 -17.28 -0.95 -11.72
C ASP A 169 -17.78 -0.97 -10.26
N THR A 170 -18.51 -2.00 -9.89
CA THR A 170 -19.06 -2.19 -8.54
C THR A 170 -18.25 -3.15 -7.67
N SER A 171 -17.06 -3.58 -8.14
CA SER A 171 -16.35 -4.68 -7.47
C SER A 171 -15.52 -4.26 -6.26
N PHE A 172 -15.10 -3.01 -6.18
CA PHE A 172 -14.26 -2.45 -5.09
C PHE A 172 -13.00 -3.25 -4.71
N VAL A 173 -12.61 -4.25 -5.51
CA VAL A 173 -11.46 -5.13 -5.23
C VAL A 173 -10.16 -4.35 -5.16
N LEU A 174 -10.00 -3.31 -5.98
CA LEU A 174 -8.79 -2.49 -5.97
C LEU A 174 -8.65 -1.67 -4.69
N LEU A 175 -9.75 -1.27 -4.05
CA LEU A 175 -9.71 -0.63 -2.74
C LEU A 175 -9.14 -1.61 -1.69
N HIS A 176 -9.47 -2.89 -1.80
CA HIS A 176 -8.88 -3.91 -0.93
C HIS A 176 -7.39 -4.09 -1.21
N PHE A 177 -6.97 -4.06 -2.47
CA PHE A 177 -5.56 -4.12 -2.85
C PHE A 177 -4.73 -2.98 -2.25
N LEU A 178 -5.34 -1.81 -2.03
CA LEU A 178 -4.68 -0.71 -1.34
C LEU A 178 -4.28 -1.10 0.09
N ASN A 179 -5.16 -1.78 0.84
CA ASN A 179 -4.81 -2.33 2.15
C ASN A 179 -3.74 -3.42 2.04
N LEU A 180 -3.86 -4.31 1.04
CA LEU A 180 -2.92 -5.41 0.87
C LEU A 180 -1.49 -4.93 0.59
N ILE A 181 -1.27 -3.78 -0.06
CA ILE A 181 0.08 -3.24 -0.25
C ILE A 181 0.77 -2.96 1.09
N PHE A 182 0.06 -2.37 2.06
CA PHE A 182 0.63 -2.09 3.38
C PHE A 182 0.94 -3.37 4.15
N ILE A 183 0.04 -4.34 4.10
CA ILE A 183 0.25 -5.65 4.75
C ILE A 183 1.39 -6.41 4.06
N HIS A 184 1.46 -6.40 2.75
CA HIS A 184 2.55 -7.00 1.97
C HIS A 184 3.91 -6.35 2.32
N PHE A 185 3.94 -5.03 2.44
CA PHE A 185 5.13 -4.30 2.90
C PHE A 185 5.56 -4.76 4.30
N PHE A 186 4.62 -4.90 5.25
CA PHE A 186 4.88 -5.38 6.60
C PHE A 186 5.47 -6.79 6.61
N TYR A 187 4.86 -7.74 5.88
CA TYR A 187 5.39 -9.11 5.80
C TYR A 187 6.74 -9.20 5.09
N ASN A 188 6.96 -8.40 4.07
CA ASN A 188 8.27 -8.33 3.42
C ASN A 188 9.36 -7.83 4.38
N PHE A 189 9.04 -6.84 5.21
CA PHE A 189 9.96 -6.35 6.24
C PHE A 189 10.27 -7.43 7.28
N ILE A 190 9.25 -8.08 7.83
CA ILE A 190 9.41 -9.17 8.80
C ILE A 190 10.26 -10.29 8.19
N PHE A 191 9.94 -10.72 6.98
CA PHE A 191 10.63 -11.80 6.32
C PHE A 191 12.11 -11.48 6.06
N GLU A 192 12.44 -10.27 5.63
CA GLU A 192 13.84 -9.86 5.47
C GLU A 192 14.61 -9.92 6.79
N ASN A 193 14.02 -9.45 7.89
CA ASN A 193 14.69 -9.49 9.20
C ASN A 193 14.84 -10.91 9.75
N ILE A 194 13.93 -11.84 9.41
CA ILE A 194 14.05 -13.25 9.80
C ILE A 194 15.20 -13.93 9.03
N VAL A 195 15.36 -13.60 7.76
CA VAL A 195 16.41 -14.21 6.89
C VAL A 195 17.76 -13.53 7.07
N ASP A 196 17.79 -12.23 7.37
CA ASP A 196 19.04 -11.48 7.62
C ASP A 196 19.62 -11.86 8.99
N ASN A 197 20.81 -12.44 9.00
CA ASN A 197 21.48 -12.88 10.25
C ASN A 197 22.26 -11.77 10.98
N VAL A 198 22.19 -10.52 10.51
CA VAL A 198 23.01 -9.43 11.03
C VAL A 198 22.52 -8.92 12.40
N HIS A 199 21.23 -9.00 12.68
CA HIS A 199 20.63 -8.43 13.88
C HIS A 199 19.73 -9.45 14.59
N SER A 200 20.29 -10.15 15.59
CA SER A 200 19.56 -11.19 16.34
C SER A 200 18.28 -10.69 17.01
N ASP A 201 18.31 -9.48 17.59
CA ASP A 201 17.17 -8.91 18.30
C ASP A 201 16.01 -8.59 17.37
N LEU A 202 16.30 -8.03 16.19
CA LEU A 202 15.28 -7.78 15.15
C LEU A 202 14.71 -9.09 14.61
N LYS A 203 15.53 -10.13 14.50
CA LYS A 203 15.06 -11.45 14.06
C LYS A 203 14.06 -12.03 15.06
N VAL A 204 14.39 -12.01 16.36
CA VAL A 204 13.50 -12.51 17.41
C VAL A 204 12.19 -11.70 17.43
N ALA A 205 12.27 -10.37 17.44
CA ALA A 205 11.10 -9.51 17.37
C ALA A 205 10.24 -9.78 16.13
N SER A 206 10.87 -9.99 14.97
CA SER A 206 10.16 -10.30 13.71
C SER A 206 9.45 -11.65 13.75
N ILE A 207 10.02 -12.65 14.42
CA ILE A 207 9.36 -13.97 14.62
C ILE A 207 8.11 -13.79 15.50
N PHE A 208 8.19 -13.05 16.60
CA PHE A 208 7.03 -12.78 17.45
C PHE A 208 5.94 -12.00 16.71
N LEU A 209 6.32 -10.97 15.95
CA LEU A 209 5.38 -10.20 15.13
C LEU A 209 4.74 -11.07 14.04
N LEU A 210 5.49 -11.98 13.42
CA LEU A 210 4.95 -12.92 12.43
C LEU A 210 3.89 -13.82 13.06
N ILE A 211 4.19 -14.42 14.23
CA ILE A 211 3.25 -15.30 14.94
C ILE A 211 1.99 -14.52 15.32
N TYR A 212 2.14 -13.34 15.93
CA TYR A 212 1.02 -12.51 16.34
C TYR A 212 0.14 -12.09 15.15
N SER A 213 0.76 -11.56 14.09
CA SER A 213 0.04 -11.12 12.90
C SER A 213 -0.63 -12.28 12.16
N PHE A 214 -0.04 -13.48 12.23
CA PHE A 214 -0.62 -14.68 11.63
C PHE A 214 -1.89 -15.09 12.38
N LEU A 215 -1.87 -15.07 13.71
CA LEU A 215 -3.05 -15.36 14.54
C LEU A 215 -4.19 -14.39 14.25
N ASP A 216 -3.90 -13.10 14.09
CA ASP A 216 -4.89 -12.06 13.84
C ASP A 216 -5.40 -12.08 12.38
N ASN A 217 -4.53 -11.98 11.41
CA ASN A 217 -4.92 -11.86 9.99
C ASN A 217 -5.49 -13.16 9.40
N PHE A 218 -5.12 -14.31 9.93
CA PHE A 218 -5.62 -15.60 9.45
C PHE A 218 -6.79 -16.13 10.27
N GLY A 219 -7.25 -15.37 11.28
CA GLY A 219 -8.39 -15.75 12.10
C GLY A 219 -8.14 -16.98 12.98
N ILE A 220 -6.88 -17.30 13.28
CA ILE A 220 -6.51 -18.41 14.15
C ILE A 220 -6.68 -17.96 15.62
N GLY A 221 -7.15 -18.85 16.47
CA GLY A 221 -7.34 -18.54 17.90
C GLY A 221 -8.71 -17.94 18.24
N GLY A 222 -9.73 -18.18 17.42
CA GLY A 222 -11.11 -17.76 17.68
C GLY A 222 -11.39 -16.32 17.23
N GLY A 223 -10.49 -15.74 16.48
CA GLY A 223 -10.65 -14.39 15.95
C GLY A 223 -11.79 -14.36 15.00
N ARG A 224 -12.06 -14.28 13.96
CA ARG A 224 -13.09 -13.90 13.01
C ARG A 224 -13.36 -14.97 11.94
N ASN A 225 -14.48 -14.78 11.28
CA ASN A 225 -15.03 -15.76 10.35
C ASN A 225 -14.21 -15.89 9.08
N GLY A 226 -13.10 -16.54 9.05
CA GLY A 226 -12.41 -16.73 7.81
C GLY A 226 -10.97 -17.21 7.96
N PHE A 227 -10.47 -17.79 6.90
CA PHE A 227 -9.09 -18.24 6.82
C PHE A 227 -8.10 -17.07 6.77
N ILE A 228 -8.47 -15.98 6.11
CA ILE A 228 -7.76 -14.69 6.13
C ILE A 228 -8.80 -13.61 6.30
N TYR A 229 -8.69 -12.86 7.38
CA TYR A 229 -9.61 -11.78 7.69
C TYR A 229 -8.88 -10.44 7.69
N ILE A 230 -8.88 -9.79 6.55
CA ILE A 230 -8.32 -8.43 6.40
C ILE A 230 -9.48 -7.47 6.29
N GLN A 231 -9.72 -6.73 7.37
CA GLN A 231 -10.75 -5.67 7.42
C GLN A 231 -10.27 -4.39 6.73
N GLY A 232 -11.24 -3.51 6.48
CA GLY A 232 -10.96 -2.12 6.23
C GLY A 232 -11.00 -1.72 4.77
N VAL A 233 -11.76 -2.43 3.93
CA VAL A 233 -12.05 -1.93 2.58
C VAL A 233 -12.69 -0.56 2.69
N GLY A 234 -12.09 0.44 2.04
CA GLY A 234 -12.51 1.83 2.12
C GLY A 234 -12.05 2.60 3.37
N LYS A 235 -11.31 1.96 4.31
CA LYS A 235 -10.78 2.57 5.53
C LYS A 235 -9.24 2.58 5.53
N GLN A 236 -8.67 3.54 6.24
CA GLN A 236 -7.22 3.77 6.32
C GLN A 236 -6.54 3.14 7.54
N ASP A 237 -7.27 2.48 8.43
CA ASP A 237 -6.77 2.03 9.74
C ASP A 237 -5.52 1.14 9.65
N ILE A 238 -5.53 0.18 8.73
CA ILE A 238 -4.39 -0.72 8.47
C ILE A 238 -3.17 0.06 7.99
N ALA A 239 -3.37 0.99 7.05
CA ALA A 239 -2.30 1.82 6.51
C ALA A 239 -1.67 2.68 7.62
N VAL A 240 -2.49 3.34 8.43
CA VAL A 240 -2.05 4.17 9.56
C VAL A 240 -1.29 3.34 10.59
N GLY A 241 -1.81 2.19 10.99
CA GLY A 241 -1.16 1.30 11.96
C GLY A 241 0.23 0.83 11.49
N ILE A 242 0.33 0.41 10.23
CA ILE A 242 1.60 -0.05 9.65
C ILE A 242 2.59 1.12 9.51
N LEU A 243 2.15 2.28 9.05
CA LEU A 243 3.01 3.46 8.95
C LEU A 243 3.51 3.93 10.32
N PHE A 244 2.63 3.93 11.34
CA PHE A 244 3.02 4.26 12.71
C PHE A 244 4.08 3.30 13.26
N PHE A 245 3.93 1.99 13.01
CA PHE A 245 4.93 0.99 13.35
C PHE A 245 6.30 1.31 12.73
N PHE A 246 6.34 1.61 11.42
CA PHE A 246 7.59 1.93 10.74
C PHE A 246 8.21 3.25 11.19
N ILE A 247 7.40 4.29 11.42
CA ILE A 247 7.87 5.57 11.97
C ILE A 247 8.49 5.34 13.35
N SER A 248 7.88 4.51 14.20
CA SER A 248 8.40 4.18 15.53
C SER A 248 9.78 3.49 15.45
N ILE A 249 9.95 2.53 14.54
CA ILE A 249 11.26 1.89 14.30
C ILE A 249 12.29 2.91 13.82
N PHE A 250 11.89 3.80 12.92
CA PHE A 250 12.79 4.85 12.41
C PHE A 250 13.25 5.79 13.51
N LEU A 251 12.35 6.24 14.37
CA LEU A 251 12.68 7.12 15.49
C LEU A 251 13.62 6.44 16.49
N ILE A 252 13.35 5.17 16.84
CA ILE A 252 14.24 4.40 17.74
C ILE A 252 15.64 4.30 17.13
N LYS A 253 15.75 4.07 15.84
CA LYS A 253 17.05 4.03 15.17
C LYS A 253 17.74 5.39 15.18
N ALA A 254 17.04 6.45 14.81
CA ALA A 254 17.59 7.80 14.76
C ALA A 254 18.05 8.33 16.14
N ILE A 255 17.52 7.77 17.23
CA ILE A 255 17.96 8.10 18.61
C ILE A 255 19.21 7.32 18.99
N LYS A 256 19.41 6.12 18.42
CA LYS A 256 20.55 5.24 18.75
C LYS A 256 21.80 5.51 17.92
N ASP A 257 21.65 6.06 16.72
CA ASP A 257 22.74 6.47 15.82
C ASP A 257 23.21 7.89 16.14
#